data_54237c89f111a5edcc1c14b64cf8b07e
#
_entry.id   54237c89f111a5edcc1c14b64cf8b07e
#
_cell.length_a   1.000
_cell.length_b   1.000
_cell.length_c   1.000
_cell.angle_alpha   90.00
_cell.angle_beta   90.00
_cell.angle_gamma   90.00
#
_symmetry.space_group_name_H-M   'P 1'
#
loop_
_entity.id
_entity.type
_entity.pdbx_description
1 polymer ?
#
loop_
_entity_poly.entity_id
_entity_poly.type
_entity_poly.pdbx_seq_one_letter_code
_entity_poly.pdbx_strand_id
1 'polypeptide(L)'
;QQFKQLIMVSGFDKYFQIAPCFRDEDARADRSPGEFYQLDLEMSFVEQEDIFKVVEKLIVNVFKNFSSKKLMHEKFPRIPYDESMLKYGSDKPDLRNPLIISDLSEIFTRDDVTFEIFKKLVKSGSKVRCIVTKNTKEKPRSFFDNIDKWAKEQGASGLAYFTIEKS
;
A
#
# COMPACT_ATOMS: atom_id res chain seq x y z
N GLN A 1 25.40 -14.21 4.40
CA GLN A 1 25.55 -12.78 4.73
C GLN A 1 27.03 -12.37 4.84
N GLN A 2 27.88 -13.13 5.57
CA GLN A 2 29.28 -12.80 5.76
C GLN A 2 30.10 -12.82 4.47
N PHE A 3 29.87 -13.76 3.55
CA PHE A 3 30.61 -13.85 2.29
C PHE A 3 30.38 -12.62 1.39
N LYS A 4 29.16 -12.15 1.25
CA LYS A 4 28.88 -10.96 0.44
C LYS A 4 29.47 -9.69 1.08
N GLN A 5 29.50 -9.60 2.41
CA GLN A 5 30.19 -8.51 3.13
C GLN A 5 31.70 -8.54 2.85
N LEU A 6 32.35 -9.71 2.90
CA LEU A 6 33.76 -9.85 2.57
C LEU A 6 34.08 -9.46 1.14
N ILE A 7 33.22 -9.83 0.17
CA ILE A 7 33.35 -9.45 -1.23
C ILE A 7 33.34 -7.93 -1.36
N MET A 8 32.35 -7.27 -0.74
CA MET A 8 32.23 -5.80 -0.81
C MET A 8 33.42 -5.10 -0.13
N VAL A 9 33.86 -5.58 1.04
CA VAL A 9 35.02 -5.01 1.75
C VAL A 9 36.33 -5.21 0.98
N SER A 10 36.45 -6.30 0.20
CA SER A 10 37.62 -6.57 -0.64
C SER A 10 37.74 -5.67 -1.88
N GLY A 11 36.82 -4.73 -2.07
CA GLY A 11 36.90 -3.72 -3.13
C GLY A 11 36.07 -4.01 -4.37
N PHE A 12 35.14 -4.96 -4.35
CA PHE A 12 34.17 -5.15 -5.44
C PHE A 12 33.03 -4.15 -5.29
N ASP A 13 32.74 -3.42 -6.36
CA ASP A 13 31.71 -2.38 -6.34
C ASP A 13 30.29 -2.96 -6.52
N LYS A 14 30.16 -4.12 -7.14
CA LYS A 14 28.87 -4.75 -7.43
C LYS A 14 28.98 -6.26 -7.30
N TYR A 15 27.98 -6.82 -6.63
CA TYR A 15 27.83 -8.25 -6.45
C TYR A 15 26.37 -8.64 -6.67
N PHE A 16 26.13 -9.78 -7.27
CA PHE A 16 24.80 -10.41 -7.23
C PHE A 16 24.92 -11.93 -7.23
N GLN A 17 23.88 -12.57 -6.74
CA GLN A 17 23.70 -14.02 -6.85
C GLN A 17 22.22 -14.35 -7.04
N ILE A 18 21.97 -15.51 -7.63
CA ILE A 18 20.65 -16.16 -7.61
C ILE A 18 20.81 -17.41 -6.79
N ALA A 19 20.26 -17.41 -5.57
CA ALA A 19 20.47 -18.45 -4.58
C ALA A 19 19.17 -19.17 -4.21
N PRO A 20 19.19 -20.51 -4.07
CA PRO A 20 18.09 -21.23 -3.44
C PRO A 20 18.04 -20.87 -1.96
N CYS A 21 16.85 -20.54 -1.47
CA CYS A 21 16.60 -20.17 -0.09
C CYS A 21 15.48 -21.04 0.49
N PHE A 22 15.64 -21.36 1.76
CA PHE A 22 14.68 -22.15 2.53
C PHE A 22 14.29 -21.34 3.78
N ARG A 23 12.99 -21.27 4.06
CA ARG A 23 12.47 -20.63 5.28
C ARG A 23 11.48 -21.55 5.95
N ASP A 24 11.67 -21.73 7.25
CA ASP A 24 10.71 -22.41 8.13
C ASP A 24 9.69 -21.41 8.63
N GLU A 25 8.81 -21.00 7.72
CA GLU A 25 7.69 -20.09 7.97
C GLU A 25 6.39 -20.75 7.47
N ASP A 26 5.25 -20.34 7.99
CA ASP A 26 3.94 -20.79 7.50
C ASP A 26 3.83 -20.51 6.00
N ALA A 27 3.95 -21.56 5.21
CA ALA A 27 3.91 -21.46 3.76
C ALA A 27 2.52 -21.00 3.30
N ARG A 28 2.49 -19.89 2.59
CA ARG A 28 1.30 -19.46 1.85
C ARG A 28 1.53 -19.78 0.37
N ALA A 29 0.80 -20.74 -0.15
CA ALA A 29 0.96 -21.28 -1.49
C ALA A 29 0.96 -20.22 -2.62
N ASP A 30 0.32 -19.08 -2.37
CA ASP A 30 0.18 -17.98 -3.32
C ASP A 30 1.30 -16.92 -3.27
N ARG A 31 2.11 -16.86 -2.18
CA ARG A 31 3.08 -15.77 -2.03
C ARG A 31 4.32 -16.04 -1.15
N SER A 32 4.38 -17.11 -0.41
CA SER A 32 5.49 -17.40 0.51
C SER A 32 5.78 -18.90 0.56
N PRO A 33 6.31 -19.51 -0.52
CA PRO A 33 6.74 -20.90 -0.47
C PRO A 33 7.93 -21.03 0.50
N GLY A 34 8.03 -22.18 1.16
CA GLY A 34 9.17 -22.49 2.06
C GLY A 34 10.50 -22.58 1.30
N GLU A 35 10.45 -22.94 0.01
CA GLU A 35 11.60 -22.98 -0.90
C GLU A 35 11.39 -21.96 -2.03
N PHE A 36 12.39 -21.12 -2.27
CA PHE A 36 12.36 -20.09 -3.32
C PHE A 36 13.78 -19.70 -3.76
N TYR A 37 13.88 -19.07 -4.93
CA TYR A 37 15.12 -18.45 -5.37
C TYR A 37 15.10 -16.95 -5.07
N GLN A 38 16.19 -16.46 -4.52
CA GLN A 38 16.38 -15.05 -4.24
C GLN A 38 17.42 -14.47 -5.20
N LEU A 39 17.07 -13.39 -5.89
CA LEU A 39 18.04 -12.50 -6.49
C LEU A 39 18.53 -11.55 -5.40
N ASP A 40 19.77 -11.74 -4.98
CA ASP A 40 20.45 -10.93 -3.97
C ASP A 40 21.50 -10.06 -4.65
N LEU A 41 21.48 -8.76 -4.43
CA LEU A 41 22.41 -7.82 -5.03
C LEU A 41 22.95 -6.81 -4.01
N GLU A 42 24.21 -6.46 -4.14
CA GLU A 42 24.90 -5.47 -3.34
C GLU A 42 25.63 -4.47 -4.25
N MET A 43 25.60 -3.22 -3.88
CA MET A 43 26.28 -2.15 -4.64
C MET A 43 26.94 -1.17 -3.68
N SER A 44 28.20 -0.79 -3.98
CA SER A 44 28.95 0.23 -3.25
C SER A 44 28.77 1.60 -3.88
N PHE A 45 28.98 2.65 -3.10
CA PHE A 45 28.99 4.06 -3.55
C PHE A 45 27.68 4.50 -4.25
N VAL A 46 26.54 4.00 -3.78
CA VAL A 46 25.23 4.28 -4.34
C VAL A 46 24.27 4.82 -3.29
N GLU A 47 23.29 5.59 -3.75
CA GLU A 47 22.15 6.05 -2.97
C GLU A 47 20.90 5.23 -3.28
N GLN A 48 19.84 5.44 -2.54
CA GLN A 48 18.55 4.75 -2.70
C GLN A 48 18.04 4.79 -4.15
N GLU A 49 18.10 5.95 -4.82
CA GLU A 49 17.62 6.09 -6.19
C GLU A 49 18.42 5.29 -7.21
N ASP A 50 19.68 4.99 -6.96
CA ASP A 50 20.49 4.15 -7.85
C ASP A 50 20.07 2.69 -7.75
N ILE A 51 19.75 2.21 -6.56
CA ILE A 51 19.15 0.88 -6.36
C ILE A 51 17.79 0.81 -7.05
N PHE A 52 16.94 1.81 -6.87
CA PHE A 52 15.62 1.85 -7.52
C PHE A 52 15.73 1.80 -9.04
N LYS A 53 16.66 2.52 -9.67
CA LYS A 53 16.88 2.47 -11.12
C LYS A 53 17.26 1.06 -11.62
N VAL A 54 18.12 0.37 -10.87
CA VAL A 54 18.53 -1.00 -11.22
C VAL A 54 17.34 -1.97 -11.11
N VAL A 55 16.63 -1.94 -9.98
CA VAL A 55 15.49 -2.83 -9.71
C VAL A 55 14.34 -2.54 -10.67
N GLU A 56 14.01 -1.28 -10.92
CA GLU A 56 12.96 -0.87 -11.87
C GLU A 56 13.24 -1.41 -13.27
N LYS A 57 14.45 -1.20 -13.77
CA LYS A 57 14.86 -1.72 -15.09
C LYS A 57 14.79 -3.25 -15.15
N LEU A 58 15.22 -3.93 -14.10
CA LEU A 58 15.16 -5.39 -14.01
C LEU A 58 13.72 -5.88 -14.08
N ILE A 59 12.82 -5.35 -13.22
CA ILE A 59 11.42 -5.78 -13.17
C ILE A 59 10.71 -5.49 -14.49
N VAL A 60 10.90 -4.31 -15.09
CA VAL A 60 10.32 -3.97 -16.39
C VAL A 60 10.77 -4.98 -17.47
N ASN A 61 12.05 -5.33 -17.50
CA ASN A 61 12.57 -6.30 -18.48
C ASN A 61 12.01 -7.71 -18.25
N VAL A 62 11.91 -8.16 -17.00
CA VAL A 62 11.31 -9.46 -16.66
C VAL A 62 9.86 -9.51 -17.15
N PHE A 63 9.06 -8.49 -16.85
CA PHE A 63 7.67 -8.45 -17.30
C PHE A 63 7.55 -8.41 -18.83
N LYS A 64 8.36 -7.61 -19.53
CA LYS A 64 8.33 -7.52 -20.99
C LYS A 64 8.69 -8.84 -21.69
N ASN A 65 9.60 -9.63 -21.11
CA ASN A 65 10.08 -10.86 -21.74
C ASN A 65 9.30 -12.12 -21.33
N PHE A 66 8.72 -12.13 -20.12
CA PHE A 66 8.13 -13.35 -19.54
C PHE A 66 6.66 -13.23 -19.18
N SER A 67 6.03 -12.07 -19.38
CA SER A 67 4.61 -11.87 -19.07
C SER A 67 3.83 -11.35 -20.27
N SER A 68 2.60 -11.86 -20.45
CA SER A 68 1.64 -11.29 -21.40
C SER A 68 0.89 -10.08 -20.85
N LYS A 69 1.07 -9.77 -19.57
CA LYS A 69 0.39 -8.65 -18.90
C LYS A 69 1.11 -7.34 -19.19
N LYS A 70 0.33 -6.28 -19.37
CA LYS A 70 0.87 -4.93 -19.54
C LYS A 70 1.23 -4.32 -18.19
N LEU A 71 2.37 -3.65 -18.12
CA LEU A 71 2.73 -2.82 -16.97
C LEU A 71 1.83 -1.57 -16.95
N MET A 72 1.34 -1.19 -15.78
CA MET A 72 0.59 0.05 -15.59
C MET A 72 1.51 1.26 -15.79
N HIS A 73 2.74 1.18 -15.31
CA HIS A 73 3.77 2.20 -15.41
C HIS A 73 5.11 1.55 -15.76
N GLU A 74 5.87 2.12 -16.68
CA GLU A 74 7.26 1.72 -16.92
C GLU A 74 8.21 2.38 -15.91
N LYS A 75 7.86 3.58 -15.45
CA LYS A 75 8.52 4.28 -14.36
C LYS A 75 7.66 4.13 -13.10
N PHE A 76 8.16 3.45 -12.10
CA PHE A 76 7.40 3.16 -10.88
C PHE A 76 7.22 4.41 -10.01
N PRO A 77 6.01 4.68 -9.52
CA PRO A 77 5.78 5.81 -8.63
C PRO A 77 6.53 5.62 -7.30
N ARG A 78 7.00 6.72 -6.74
CA ARG A 78 7.58 6.76 -5.40
C ARG A 78 6.50 7.21 -4.44
N ILE A 79 6.09 6.34 -3.55
CA ILE A 79 5.02 6.60 -2.57
C ILE A 79 5.66 6.54 -1.18
N PRO A 80 5.70 7.66 -0.44
CA PRO A 80 6.15 7.66 0.95
C PRO A 80 5.28 6.73 1.82
N TYR A 81 5.88 6.16 2.86
CA TYR A 81 5.20 5.22 3.74
C TYR A 81 3.92 5.81 4.35
N ASP A 82 3.99 7.03 4.91
CA ASP A 82 2.85 7.70 5.53
C ASP A 82 1.72 7.97 4.53
N GLU A 83 2.07 8.33 3.30
CA GLU A 83 1.11 8.51 2.22
C GLU A 83 0.45 7.17 1.84
N SER A 84 1.23 6.09 1.77
CA SER A 84 0.71 4.76 1.47
C SER A 84 -0.27 4.28 2.54
N MET A 85 0.10 4.45 3.81
CA MET A 85 -0.76 4.11 4.94
C MET A 85 -2.01 4.99 5.01
N LEU A 86 -1.91 6.28 4.71
CA LEU A 86 -3.06 7.17 4.68
C LEU A 86 -4.03 6.82 3.56
N LYS A 87 -3.53 6.71 2.33
CA LYS A 87 -4.37 6.56 1.12
C LYS A 87 -4.87 5.14 0.87
N TYR A 88 -4.10 4.13 1.27
CA TYR A 88 -4.38 2.73 0.92
C TYR A 88 -4.51 1.81 2.13
N GLY A 89 -4.11 2.26 3.32
CA GLY A 89 -4.12 1.44 4.54
C GLY A 89 -3.10 0.30 4.53
N SER A 90 -2.10 0.37 3.65
CA SER A 90 -1.11 -0.70 3.46
C SER A 90 0.23 -0.11 3.00
N ASP A 91 1.33 -0.75 3.41
CA ASP A 91 2.68 -0.49 2.90
C ASP A 91 2.94 -1.12 1.51
N LYS A 92 2.00 -1.93 1.02
CA LYS A 92 2.04 -2.60 -0.30
C LYS A 92 0.73 -2.36 -1.07
N PRO A 93 0.46 -1.11 -1.50
CA PRO A 93 -0.81 -0.77 -2.13
C PRO A 93 -0.97 -1.40 -3.50
N ASP A 94 -2.15 -1.94 -3.78
CA ASP A 94 -2.54 -2.30 -5.15
C ASP A 94 -3.10 -1.06 -5.86
N LEU A 95 -2.28 -0.42 -6.69
CA LEU A 95 -2.65 0.81 -7.40
C LEU A 95 -3.74 0.61 -8.48
N ARG A 96 -4.11 -0.64 -8.77
CA ARG A 96 -5.26 -0.96 -9.65
C ARG A 96 -6.58 -0.75 -8.94
N ASN A 97 -6.58 -0.76 -7.60
CA ASN A 97 -7.76 -0.45 -6.80
C ASN A 97 -8.05 1.06 -6.84
N PRO A 98 -9.19 1.49 -7.39
CA PRO A 98 -9.53 2.92 -7.48
C PRO A 98 -9.96 3.54 -6.15
N LEU A 99 -10.15 2.74 -5.11
CA LEU A 99 -10.59 3.23 -3.80
C LEU A 99 -9.40 3.84 -3.05
N ILE A 100 -9.53 5.12 -2.73
CA ILE A 100 -8.52 5.89 -2.01
C ILE A 100 -9.15 6.44 -0.73
N ILE A 101 -8.45 6.28 0.38
CA ILE A 101 -8.84 6.86 1.67
C ILE A 101 -8.44 8.35 1.66
N SER A 102 -9.38 9.21 2.03
CA SER A 102 -9.17 10.65 2.19
C SER A 102 -9.33 11.06 3.65
N ASP A 103 -8.48 11.95 4.14
CA ASP A 103 -8.63 12.55 5.47
C ASP A 103 -9.60 13.74 5.37
N LEU A 104 -10.69 13.67 6.10
CA LEU A 104 -11.71 14.73 6.21
C LEU A 104 -11.66 15.48 7.54
N SER A 105 -10.66 15.23 8.37
CA SER A 105 -10.60 15.80 9.72
C SER A 105 -10.68 17.33 9.69
N GLU A 106 -10.00 17.98 8.74
CA GLU A 106 -10.02 19.43 8.60
C GLU A 106 -11.42 19.99 8.32
N ILE A 107 -12.24 19.27 7.56
CA ILE A 107 -13.63 19.68 7.29
C ILE A 107 -14.43 19.78 8.60
N PHE A 108 -14.22 18.84 9.50
CA PHE A 108 -14.92 18.80 10.79
C PHE A 108 -14.36 19.75 11.87
N THR A 109 -13.34 20.55 11.54
CA THR A 109 -12.92 21.69 12.40
C THR A 109 -13.70 22.97 12.09
N ARG A 110 -14.39 23.03 10.95
CA ARG A 110 -15.10 24.23 10.48
C ARG A 110 -16.34 24.50 11.31
N ASP A 111 -16.68 25.79 11.49
CA ASP A 111 -17.85 26.20 12.28
C ASP A 111 -19.20 25.92 11.57
N ASP A 112 -19.20 25.95 10.22
CA ASP A 112 -20.39 25.72 9.41
C ASP A 112 -20.81 24.24 9.34
N VAL A 113 -20.03 23.32 9.85
CA VAL A 113 -20.36 21.89 9.92
C VAL A 113 -21.17 21.59 11.17
N THR A 114 -22.33 21.00 11.00
CA THR A 114 -23.29 20.70 12.09
C THR A 114 -23.19 19.29 12.65
N PHE A 115 -22.32 18.43 12.10
CA PHE A 115 -22.18 17.04 12.55
C PHE A 115 -21.30 16.93 13.80
N GLU A 116 -21.92 17.14 14.95
CA GLU A 116 -21.27 17.32 16.24
C GLU A 116 -20.41 16.12 16.70
N ILE A 117 -20.78 14.89 16.30
CA ILE A 117 -20.04 13.68 16.71
C ILE A 117 -18.62 13.74 16.16
N PHE A 118 -18.45 14.01 14.86
CA PHE A 118 -17.12 14.07 14.26
C PHE A 118 -16.35 15.33 14.69
N LYS A 119 -17.03 16.45 14.93
CA LYS A 119 -16.37 17.64 15.51
C LYS A 119 -15.74 17.34 16.88
N LYS A 120 -16.44 16.64 17.74
CA LYS A 120 -15.92 16.23 19.07
C LYS A 120 -14.73 15.27 18.93
N LEU A 121 -14.83 14.28 18.06
CA LEU A 121 -13.75 13.32 17.82
C LEU A 121 -12.50 14.02 17.29
N VAL A 122 -12.62 14.94 16.32
CA VAL A 122 -11.48 15.68 15.79
C VAL A 122 -10.87 16.61 16.87
N LYS A 123 -11.68 17.28 17.68
CA LYS A 123 -11.21 18.09 18.81
C LYS A 123 -10.44 17.26 19.85
N SER A 124 -10.78 15.98 20.01
CA SER A 124 -10.04 15.06 20.90
C SER A 124 -8.78 14.46 20.27
N GLY A 125 -8.40 14.88 19.05
CA GLY A 125 -7.21 14.40 18.35
C GLY A 125 -7.44 13.19 17.43
N SER A 126 -8.68 12.72 17.32
CA SER A 126 -9.03 11.62 16.40
C SER A 126 -9.05 12.10 14.95
N LYS A 127 -8.89 11.14 14.01
CA LYS A 127 -8.96 11.39 12.57
C LYS A 127 -10.28 10.88 11.99
N VAL A 128 -10.86 11.67 11.10
CA VAL A 128 -12.03 11.26 10.31
C VAL A 128 -11.57 10.98 8.88
N ARG A 129 -11.71 9.73 8.46
CA ARG A 129 -11.30 9.29 7.12
C ARG A 129 -12.50 8.78 6.35
N CYS A 130 -12.49 8.94 5.05
CA CYS A 130 -13.54 8.43 4.18
C CYS A 130 -13.00 7.72 2.95
N ILE A 131 -13.86 6.90 2.35
CA ILE A 131 -13.68 6.30 1.04
C ILE A 131 -14.85 6.75 0.17
N VAL A 132 -14.56 7.34 -0.99
CA VAL A 132 -15.58 7.75 -1.95
C VAL A 132 -15.86 6.59 -2.90
N THR A 133 -17.11 6.15 -2.92
CA THR A 133 -17.56 5.09 -3.82
C THR A 133 -18.51 5.64 -4.88
N LYS A 134 -18.42 5.12 -6.12
CA LYS A 134 -19.33 5.49 -7.21
C LYS A 134 -20.47 4.48 -7.30
N ASN A 135 -21.65 4.95 -7.69
CA ASN A 135 -22.81 4.11 -7.98
C ASN A 135 -23.34 3.27 -6.79
N THR A 136 -23.06 3.68 -5.56
CA THR A 136 -23.56 3.00 -4.36
C THR A 136 -24.76 3.68 -3.71
N LYS A 137 -25.10 4.91 -4.15
CA LYS A 137 -26.23 5.68 -3.63
C LYS A 137 -27.56 4.89 -3.68
N GLU A 138 -27.77 4.15 -4.78
CA GLU A 138 -29.01 3.41 -5.02
C GLU A 138 -29.09 2.06 -4.27
N LYS A 139 -28.04 1.71 -3.51
CA LYS A 139 -28.06 0.51 -2.69
C LYS A 139 -29.06 0.68 -1.53
N PRO A 140 -29.75 -0.42 -1.15
CA PRO A 140 -30.71 -0.38 -0.04
C PRO A 140 -30.00 -0.04 1.28
N ARG A 141 -30.74 0.51 2.23
CA ARG A 141 -30.22 0.86 3.57
C ARG A 141 -29.51 -0.32 4.25
N SER A 142 -30.02 -1.53 4.08
CA SER A 142 -29.42 -2.75 4.62
C SER A 142 -27.99 -2.98 4.14
N PHE A 143 -27.62 -2.51 2.96
CA PHE A 143 -26.24 -2.58 2.47
C PHE A 143 -25.29 -1.74 3.37
N PHE A 144 -25.70 -0.52 3.72
CA PHE A 144 -24.91 0.36 4.56
C PHE A 144 -24.88 -0.11 6.01
N ASP A 145 -26.00 -0.60 6.53
CA ASP A 145 -26.09 -1.17 7.88
C ASP A 145 -25.18 -2.41 8.02
N ASN A 146 -25.08 -3.26 7.00
CA ASN A 146 -24.19 -4.41 6.98
C ASN A 146 -22.71 -4.02 6.93
N ILE A 147 -22.37 -2.96 6.20
CA ILE A 147 -20.98 -2.44 6.17
C ILE A 147 -20.59 -1.86 7.54
N ASP A 148 -21.49 -1.10 8.18
CA ASP A 148 -21.25 -0.60 9.53
C ASP A 148 -21.04 -1.74 10.55
N LYS A 149 -21.90 -2.77 10.48
CA LYS A 149 -21.77 -3.97 11.31
C LYS A 149 -20.43 -4.66 11.07
N TRP A 150 -20.06 -4.88 9.83
CA TRP A 150 -18.78 -5.48 9.47
C TRP A 150 -17.60 -4.65 9.98
N ALA A 151 -17.65 -3.32 9.82
CA ALA A 151 -16.60 -2.44 10.31
C ALA A 151 -16.42 -2.54 11.83
N LYS A 152 -17.52 -2.64 12.59
CA LYS A 152 -17.49 -2.85 14.05
C LYS A 152 -16.89 -4.22 14.41
N GLU A 153 -17.20 -5.27 13.66
CA GLU A 153 -16.60 -6.59 13.83
C GLU A 153 -15.09 -6.59 13.57
N GLN A 154 -14.60 -5.65 12.71
CA GLN A 154 -13.17 -5.43 12.47
C GLN A 154 -12.52 -4.46 13.48
N GLY A 155 -13.24 -4.04 14.53
CA GLY A 155 -12.72 -3.19 15.60
C GLY A 155 -12.91 -1.68 15.40
N ALA A 156 -13.64 -1.25 14.37
CA ALA A 156 -14.01 0.16 14.22
C ALA A 156 -15.09 0.56 15.23
N SER A 157 -15.07 1.82 15.71
CA SER A 157 -16.12 2.35 16.58
C SER A 157 -17.48 2.51 15.88
N GLY A 158 -17.47 2.62 14.55
CA GLY A 158 -18.64 2.73 13.69
C GLY A 158 -18.27 3.27 12.31
N LEU A 159 -19.21 3.19 11.40
CA LEU A 159 -19.08 3.71 10.04
C LEU A 159 -20.31 4.56 9.71
N ALA A 160 -20.10 5.85 9.41
CA ALA A 160 -21.14 6.70 8.86
C ALA A 160 -21.05 6.74 7.34
N TYR A 161 -22.15 7.03 6.68
CA TYR A 161 -22.14 7.27 5.24
C TYR A 161 -22.91 8.55 4.89
N PHE A 162 -22.50 9.17 3.80
CA PHE A 162 -23.14 10.34 3.21
C PHE A 162 -23.46 10.06 1.73
N THR A 163 -24.65 10.40 1.32
CA THR A 163 -25.02 10.38 -0.11
C THR A 163 -24.93 11.78 -0.66
N ILE A 164 -24.21 11.92 -1.79
CA ILE A 164 -24.07 13.21 -2.48
C ILE A 164 -25.00 13.22 -3.68
N GLU A 165 -25.86 14.22 -3.74
CA GLU A 165 -26.75 14.48 -4.88
C GLU A 165 -26.18 15.63 -5.71
N LYS A 166 -26.34 15.52 -7.03
CA LYS A 166 -26.13 16.69 -7.89
C LYS A 166 -27.30 17.64 -7.66
N SER A 167 -27.02 18.84 -7.17
CA SER A 167 -27.96 19.95 -7.17
C SER A 167 -28.20 20.46 -8.57
#